data_5b83314399b74d7f21631db29e65b40f
#
_entry.id   5b83314399b74d7f21631db29e65b40f
#
_cell.length_a   1.000
_cell.length_b   1.000
_cell.length_c   1.000
_cell.angle_alpha   90.00
_cell.angle_beta   90.00
_cell.angle_gamma   90.00
#
_symmetry.space_group_name_H-M   'P 1'
#
loop_
_entity.id
_entity.type
_entity.pdbx_description
1 polymer ?
#
loop_
_entity_poly.entity_id
_entity_poly.type
_entity_poly.pdbx_seq_one_letter_code
_entity_poly.pdbx_strand_id
1 'polypeptide(L)'
;MSEKVKKSGRTGLIITSVVLLVLLVAGGIFAYTKYLKRNTAELIAAVPSDAAFVFQINDNEGFVRSIGSCKANLNEVFSLDALAGFEYFADMGLANNDNKKNIVISGHTTDGQTALLFAVYMQKTSFLEILRNLKINPKNYVKYETRRIYTATTHFHEFKICYLNGIFLAAETQPLLEQAIHNLAGSGCIISLPDFQPMNDIIHKNVKQNWLILNHANFVECQSPKLDSTYHAAFGTIAELSGWSAYQLRFNDNEVIFSGYSTISEGAFFSEYAASDADLTLPDNLIPASVSSYVCSTLPKTHELTTEIATEDSTYSATTQWQMEDIVCFLTRRDTNLFHYLLLPADSATVEAEAHYFSPAPKEESLYRGTPIVLCNAPDLTVLYPQLHQNFETTYAICYRDHYILTESYAAARAYLDDVTTGKVLASNQQYQFTKGNLPTGKGFELYYINNNNQFNQYFTRSFLKKKPGITNLKVFAFSFQKPVGDLLPNTVYVRFAEAQK
;
A
#
# COMPACT_ATOMS: atom_id res chain seq x y z
N MET A 1 36.79 22.49 78.80
CA MET A 1 35.61 21.65 78.61
C MET A 1 35.02 22.01 77.27
N SER A 2 35.17 21.13 76.34
CA SER A 2 34.80 21.37 74.89
C SER A 2 33.42 20.77 74.62
N GLU A 3 32.49 21.62 74.19
CA GLU A 3 31.19 21.22 73.70
C GLU A 3 31.33 20.62 72.30
N LYS A 4 31.18 19.32 72.17
CA LYS A 4 30.99 18.65 70.88
C LYS A 4 29.55 18.76 70.46
N VAL A 5 29.30 19.67 69.52
CA VAL A 5 27.99 19.87 68.85
C VAL A 5 27.64 18.67 68.03
N LYS A 6 26.47 18.09 68.33
CA LYS A 6 25.76 17.05 67.58
C LYS A 6 25.39 17.54 66.17
N LYS A 7 26.24 17.31 65.13
CA LYS A 7 25.90 17.62 63.71
C LYS A 7 25.44 16.35 62.91
N SER A 8 25.27 15.21 63.53
CA SER A 8 25.04 13.92 62.87
C SER A 8 23.56 13.61 62.47
N GLY A 9 22.58 14.32 63.03
CA GLY A 9 21.18 13.94 62.79
C GLY A 9 20.56 14.53 61.48
N ARG A 10 21.01 15.73 61.07
CA ARG A 10 20.44 16.37 59.86
C ARG A 10 20.88 15.78 58.55
N THR A 11 22.12 15.32 58.44
CA THR A 11 22.64 14.70 57.20
C THR A 11 21.98 13.36 56.93
N GLY A 12 21.74 12.54 57.94
CA GLY A 12 21.01 11.27 57.82
C GLY A 12 19.56 11.50 57.34
N LEU A 13 18.88 12.51 57.85
CA LEU A 13 17.49 12.79 57.51
C LEU A 13 17.38 13.30 56.05
N ILE A 14 18.34 14.09 55.56
CA ILE A 14 18.42 14.56 54.16
C ILE A 14 18.66 13.39 53.23
N ILE A 15 19.62 12.49 53.57
CA ILE A 15 19.91 11.33 52.71
C ILE A 15 18.68 10.41 52.64
N THR A 16 18.01 10.14 53.78
CA THR A 16 16.79 9.32 53.79
C THR A 16 15.67 9.94 52.95
N SER A 17 15.48 11.26 53.04
CA SER A 17 14.47 11.99 52.23
C SER A 17 14.76 11.93 50.75
N VAL A 18 16.04 12.07 50.35
CA VAL A 18 16.46 11.98 48.94
C VAL A 18 16.27 10.54 48.39
N VAL A 19 16.63 9.52 49.20
CA VAL A 19 16.42 8.11 48.79
C VAL A 19 14.91 7.80 48.66
N LEU A 20 14.09 8.29 49.57
CA LEU A 20 12.63 8.10 49.51
C LEU A 20 12.05 8.82 48.25
N LEU A 21 12.52 10.04 47.94
CA LEU A 21 12.10 10.76 46.75
C LEU A 21 12.48 10.01 45.47
N VAL A 22 13.71 9.49 45.40
CA VAL A 22 14.17 8.67 44.28
C VAL A 22 13.34 7.42 44.10
N LEU A 23 13.02 6.74 45.20
CA LEU A 23 12.13 5.54 45.18
C LEU A 23 10.70 5.89 44.75
N LEU A 24 10.15 7.03 45.17
CA LEU A 24 8.83 7.51 44.76
C LEU A 24 8.83 7.88 43.27
N VAL A 25 9.86 8.56 42.77
CA VAL A 25 10.02 8.89 41.32
C VAL A 25 10.21 7.62 40.51
N ALA A 26 11.09 6.70 40.94
CA ALA A 26 11.29 5.41 40.25
C ALA A 26 10.02 4.54 40.29
N GLY A 27 9.32 4.48 41.41
CA GLY A 27 8.03 3.83 41.55
C GLY A 27 6.94 4.47 40.70
N GLY A 28 6.91 5.79 40.64
CA GLY A 28 6.01 6.55 39.76
C GLY A 28 6.30 6.34 38.28
N ILE A 29 7.57 6.32 37.86
CA ILE A 29 7.98 5.99 36.49
C ILE A 29 7.64 4.53 36.16
N PHE A 30 7.89 3.59 37.09
CA PHE A 30 7.54 2.18 36.89
C PHE A 30 6.02 1.96 36.82
N ALA A 31 5.25 2.61 37.69
CA ALA A 31 3.79 2.58 37.62
C ALA A 31 3.26 3.24 36.34
N TYR A 32 3.84 4.38 35.92
CA TYR A 32 3.50 5.04 34.67
C TYR A 32 3.82 4.15 33.47
N THR A 33 5.01 3.56 33.40
CA THR A 33 5.39 2.68 32.27
C THR A 33 4.58 1.39 32.26
N LYS A 34 4.28 0.81 33.42
CA LYS A 34 3.58 -0.48 33.49
C LYS A 34 2.05 -0.38 33.45
N TYR A 35 1.46 0.71 33.96
CA TYR A 35 0.02 0.83 34.12
C TYR A 35 -0.64 1.94 33.31
N LEU A 36 0.10 3.01 32.97
CA LEU A 36 -0.44 4.14 32.21
C LEU A 36 0.01 4.14 30.75
N LYS A 37 1.22 3.65 30.44
CA LYS A 37 1.69 3.45 29.09
C LYS A 37 1.21 2.09 28.55
N ARG A 38 -0.12 1.91 28.47
CA ARG A 38 -0.70 0.80 27.70
C ARG A 38 -0.40 1.07 26.24
N ASN A 39 0.58 0.37 25.70
CA ASN A 39 0.97 0.47 24.30
C ASN A 39 -0.05 -0.31 23.45
N THR A 40 -0.39 0.25 22.31
CA THR A 40 -1.09 -0.47 21.23
C THR A 40 -0.40 -1.76 20.82
N ALA A 41 0.91 -1.88 21.06
CA ALA A 41 1.67 -3.10 20.90
C ALA A 41 1.04 -4.31 21.63
N GLU A 42 0.43 -4.09 22.80
CA GLU A 42 -0.23 -5.17 23.52
C GLU A 42 -1.52 -5.64 22.83
N LEU A 43 -2.26 -4.73 22.16
CA LEU A 43 -3.45 -5.13 21.40
C LEU A 43 -3.08 -5.86 20.12
N ILE A 44 -2.04 -5.42 19.43
CA ILE A 44 -1.56 -6.08 18.22
C ILE A 44 -0.99 -7.48 18.52
N ALA A 45 -0.56 -7.73 19.75
CA ALA A 45 -0.16 -9.06 20.20
C ALA A 45 -1.32 -10.07 20.23
N ALA A 46 -2.58 -9.62 20.20
CA ALA A 46 -3.72 -10.52 20.04
C ALA A 46 -3.87 -11.03 18.61
N VAL A 47 -3.27 -10.33 17.62
CA VAL A 47 -3.44 -10.62 16.18
C VAL A 47 -2.64 -11.87 15.82
N PRO A 48 -3.27 -12.91 15.29
CA PRO A 48 -2.60 -14.09 14.75
C PRO A 48 -1.65 -13.76 13.59
N SER A 49 -0.62 -14.59 13.43
CA SER A 49 0.43 -14.41 12.41
C SER A 49 -0.08 -14.52 10.96
N ASP A 50 -1.24 -15.15 10.75
CA ASP A 50 -1.91 -15.33 9.46
C ASP A 50 -2.82 -14.16 9.07
N ALA A 51 -2.73 -13.02 9.77
CA ALA A 51 -3.53 -11.85 9.44
C ALA A 51 -3.30 -11.40 8.00
N ALA A 52 -4.38 -11.22 7.26
CA ALA A 52 -4.37 -10.65 5.91
C ALA A 52 -4.21 -9.14 5.96
N PHE A 53 -4.91 -8.50 6.89
CA PHE A 53 -4.78 -7.07 7.16
C PHE A 53 -5.02 -6.76 8.64
N VAL A 54 -4.48 -5.64 9.10
CA VAL A 54 -4.69 -5.11 10.44
C VAL A 54 -4.93 -3.61 10.37
N PHE A 55 -6.07 -3.16 10.89
CA PHE A 55 -6.29 -1.74 11.21
C PHE A 55 -5.92 -1.50 12.66
N GLN A 56 -4.92 -0.68 12.88
CA GLN A 56 -4.53 -0.21 14.20
C GLN A 56 -4.94 1.25 14.34
N ILE A 57 -6.04 1.51 15.04
CA ILE A 57 -6.62 2.84 15.21
C ILE A 57 -6.20 3.36 16.58
N ASN A 58 -5.35 4.38 16.58
CA ASN A 58 -4.77 4.99 17.78
C ASN A 58 -5.43 6.31 18.14
N ASP A 59 -6.01 7.00 17.15
CA ASP A 59 -6.85 8.18 17.31
C ASP A 59 -8.21 7.93 16.67
N ASN A 60 -9.13 7.37 17.45
CA ASN A 60 -10.46 7.01 17.00
C ASN A 60 -11.28 8.24 16.59
N GLU A 61 -11.24 9.34 17.37
CA GLU A 61 -12.00 10.56 17.04
C GLU A 61 -11.50 11.21 15.75
N GLY A 62 -10.17 11.34 15.61
CA GLY A 62 -9.56 11.88 14.40
C GLY A 62 -9.85 11.01 13.18
N PHE A 63 -9.80 9.68 13.34
CA PHE A 63 -10.07 8.72 12.28
C PHE A 63 -11.53 8.79 11.80
N VAL A 64 -12.50 8.69 12.70
CA VAL A 64 -13.92 8.78 12.37
C VAL A 64 -14.27 10.14 11.76
N ARG A 65 -13.70 11.24 12.31
CA ARG A 65 -13.90 12.58 11.74
C ARG A 65 -13.35 12.69 10.33
N SER A 66 -12.15 12.15 10.07
CA SER A 66 -11.51 12.20 8.74
C SER A 66 -12.28 11.35 7.72
N ILE A 67 -12.74 10.16 8.10
CA ILE A 67 -13.63 9.35 7.24
C ILE A 67 -14.94 10.08 6.96
N GLY A 68 -15.58 10.65 7.99
CA GLY A 68 -16.84 11.38 7.85
C GLY A 68 -16.73 12.66 7.02
N SER A 69 -15.54 13.27 6.92
CA SER A 69 -15.28 14.42 6.06
C SER A 69 -15.02 14.04 4.61
N CYS A 70 -14.66 12.79 4.34
CA CYS A 70 -14.41 12.30 3.00
C CYS A 70 -15.73 12.16 2.22
N LYS A 71 -15.84 12.85 1.10
CA LYS A 71 -16.99 12.80 0.19
C LYS A 71 -16.93 11.59 -0.77
N ALA A 72 -15.79 10.90 -0.80
CA ALA A 72 -15.66 9.67 -1.56
C ALA A 72 -16.58 8.58 -0.99
N ASN A 73 -17.15 7.75 -1.84
CA ASN A 73 -17.87 6.59 -1.39
C ASN A 73 -16.91 5.51 -0.90
N LEU A 74 -16.47 5.63 0.36
CA LEU A 74 -15.51 4.71 0.97
C LEU A 74 -16.04 3.27 1.10
N ASN A 75 -17.36 3.07 1.01
CA ASN A 75 -17.96 1.74 0.92
C ASN A 75 -17.48 0.96 -0.31
N GLU A 76 -17.03 1.67 -1.34
CA GLU A 76 -16.48 1.06 -2.55
C GLU A 76 -15.01 0.65 -2.37
N VAL A 77 -14.28 1.34 -1.51
CA VAL A 77 -12.84 1.09 -1.27
C VAL A 77 -12.61 0.09 -0.14
N PHE A 78 -13.39 0.23 0.93
CA PHE A 78 -13.33 -0.64 2.08
C PHE A 78 -14.65 -1.40 2.19
N SER A 79 -14.60 -2.71 2.35
CA SER A 79 -15.80 -3.49 2.69
C SER A 79 -16.26 -3.09 4.10
N LEU A 80 -17.08 -2.05 4.19
CA LEU A 80 -17.53 -1.43 5.45
C LEU A 80 -18.48 -2.33 6.26
N ASP A 81 -18.89 -3.49 5.75
CA ASP A 81 -19.61 -4.49 6.57
C ASP A 81 -18.82 -4.86 7.83
N ALA A 82 -17.48 -4.81 7.73
CA ALA A 82 -16.59 -4.98 8.86
C ALA A 82 -16.64 -3.82 9.87
N LEU A 83 -16.77 -2.58 9.37
CA LEU A 83 -16.88 -1.41 10.23
C LEU A 83 -18.28 -1.28 10.84
N ALA A 84 -19.35 -1.71 10.16
CA ALA A 84 -20.69 -1.74 10.71
C ALA A 84 -20.82 -2.67 11.93
N GLY A 85 -20.15 -3.82 11.89
CA GLY A 85 -20.03 -4.68 13.08
C GLY A 85 -19.32 -4.01 14.23
N PHE A 86 -18.34 -3.16 13.93
CA PHE A 86 -17.58 -2.41 14.93
C PHE A 86 -18.40 -1.21 15.49
N GLU A 87 -19.11 -0.47 14.66
CA GLU A 87 -20.02 0.59 15.12
C GLU A 87 -21.00 0.06 16.16
N TYR A 88 -21.48 -1.15 15.99
CA TYR A 88 -22.40 -1.78 16.93
C TYR A 88 -21.76 -2.01 18.33
N PHE A 89 -20.50 -2.42 18.40
CA PHE A 89 -19.80 -2.54 19.68
C PHE A 89 -19.38 -1.18 20.24
N ALA A 90 -19.06 -0.22 19.37
CA ALA A 90 -18.72 1.13 19.77
C ALA A 90 -19.92 1.84 20.40
N ASP A 91 -21.12 1.68 19.84
CA ASP A 91 -22.35 2.26 20.38
C ASP A 91 -22.77 1.62 21.71
N MET A 92 -22.48 0.33 21.92
CA MET A 92 -22.92 -0.37 23.12
C MET A 92 -22.08 -0.19 24.37
N GLY A 93 -20.90 0.33 24.32
CA GLY A 93 -20.06 0.45 25.52
C GLY A 93 -18.76 1.18 25.36
N LEU A 94 -18.30 1.39 24.13
CA LEU A 94 -17.05 2.11 23.89
C LEU A 94 -17.26 3.63 23.90
N ALA A 95 -18.45 4.10 23.57
CA ALA A 95 -18.78 5.52 23.51
C ALA A 95 -18.69 6.26 24.86
N ASN A 96 -18.83 5.54 25.98
CA ASN A 96 -18.84 6.10 27.32
C ASN A 96 -17.52 5.92 28.09
N ASN A 97 -16.47 5.41 27.46
CA ASN A 97 -15.22 5.11 28.15
C ASN A 97 -14.17 6.18 27.83
N ASP A 98 -13.53 6.74 28.88
CA ASP A 98 -12.37 7.64 28.78
C ASP A 98 -11.16 6.99 28.06
N ASN A 99 -11.23 5.70 27.79
CA ASN A 99 -10.26 4.89 27.04
C ASN A 99 -10.63 4.78 25.54
N LYS A 100 -11.16 5.81 24.90
CA LYS A 100 -11.52 5.90 23.48
C LYS A 100 -10.36 5.65 22.50
N LYS A 101 -9.22 5.23 23.00
CA LYS A 101 -7.95 5.18 22.29
C LYS A 101 -7.57 3.72 22.10
N ASN A 102 -7.17 3.39 20.90
CA ASN A 102 -6.53 2.13 20.51
C ASN A 102 -7.50 0.96 20.31
N ILE A 103 -7.78 0.75 19.07
CA ILE A 103 -8.58 -0.35 18.55
C ILE A 103 -7.72 -1.08 17.54
N VAL A 104 -7.73 -2.40 17.58
CA VAL A 104 -7.13 -3.25 16.54
C VAL A 104 -8.22 -4.10 15.94
N ILE A 105 -8.31 -4.07 14.61
CA ILE A 105 -9.20 -4.90 13.81
C ILE A 105 -8.32 -5.67 12.84
N SER A 106 -8.43 -7.00 12.82
CA SER A 106 -7.70 -7.81 11.84
C SER A 106 -8.63 -8.75 11.07
N GLY A 107 -8.28 -8.98 9.82
CA GLY A 107 -8.97 -9.91 8.94
C GLY A 107 -8.12 -11.14 8.67
N HIS A 108 -8.77 -12.31 8.70
CA HIS A 108 -8.15 -13.62 8.56
C HIS A 108 -8.94 -14.48 7.58
N THR A 109 -8.28 -15.45 6.98
CA THR A 109 -8.95 -16.47 6.16
C THR A 109 -9.38 -17.63 7.06
N THR A 110 -10.68 -17.88 7.15
CA THR A 110 -11.24 -19.03 7.88
C THR A 110 -12.25 -19.72 6.97
N ASP A 111 -12.00 -21.00 6.66
CA ASP A 111 -12.86 -21.79 5.77
C ASP A 111 -13.13 -21.10 4.39
N GLY A 112 -12.10 -20.44 3.85
CA GLY A 112 -12.17 -19.71 2.57
C GLY A 112 -13.01 -18.43 2.61
N GLN A 113 -13.35 -17.94 3.80
CA GLN A 113 -14.04 -16.66 4.01
C GLN A 113 -13.20 -15.74 4.91
N THR A 114 -13.43 -14.45 4.79
CA THR A 114 -12.82 -13.47 5.70
C THR A 114 -13.54 -13.52 7.03
N ALA A 115 -12.80 -13.75 8.10
CA ALA A 115 -13.25 -13.63 9.47
C ALA A 115 -12.53 -12.47 10.18
N LEU A 116 -13.24 -11.71 11.00
CA LEU A 116 -12.72 -10.54 11.70
C LEU A 116 -12.44 -10.83 13.17
N LEU A 117 -11.35 -10.24 13.65
CA LEU A 117 -10.99 -10.17 15.06
C LEU A 117 -10.89 -8.69 15.48
N PHE A 118 -11.48 -8.38 16.63
CA PHE A 118 -11.43 -7.06 17.27
C PHE A 118 -10.75 -7.18 18.63
N ALA A 119 -9.82 -6.27 18.91
CA ALA A 119 -9.18 -6.13 20.20
C ALA A 119 -9.23 -4.68 20.68
N VAL A 120 -9.71 -4.45 21.90
CA VAL A 120 -9.93 -3.10 22.46
C VAL A 120 -9.59 -3.09 23.93
N TYR A 121 -8.93 -2.04 24.42
CA TYR A 121 -8.81 -1.84 25.87
C TYR A 121 -10.16 -1.49 26.47
N MET A 122 -10.58 -2.23 27.48
CA MET A 122 -11.87 -2.05 28.13
C MET A 122 -11.78 -2.36 29.64
N GLN A 123 -12.56 -1.61 30.43
CA GLN A 123 -12.73 -1.95 31.84
C GLN A 123 -13.66 -3.17 31.98
N LYS A 124 -13.44 -3.98 33.05
CA LYS A 124 -14.29 -5.14 33.32
C LYS A 124 -15.76 -4.76 33.52
N THR A 125 -16.00 -3.60 34.12
CA THR A 125 -17.36 -3.06 34.34
C THR A 125 -18.09 -2.85 33.02
N SER A 126 -17.44 -2.24 32.02
CA SER A 126 -18.00 -2.04 30.70
C SER A 126 -18.26 -3.35 29.95
N PHE A 127 -17.38 -4.32 30.09
CA PHE A 127 -17.65 -5.67 29.55
C PHE A 127 -18.90 -6.31 30.15
N LEU A 128 -19.09 -6.18 31.48
CA LEU A 128 -20.29 -6.70 32.15
C LEU A 128 -21.56 -5.95 31.71
N GLU A 129 -21.46 -4.67 31.38
CA GLU A 129 -22.55 -3.89 30.79
C GLU A 129 -22.89 -4.38 29.38
N ILE A 130 -21.90 -4.68 28.53
CA ILE A 130 -22.12 -5.29 27.21
C ILE A 130 -22.90 -6.61 27.37
N LEU A 131 -22.46 -7.51 28.25
CA LEU A 131 -23.19 -8.76 28.48
C LEU A 131 -24.65 -8.53 28.90
N ARG A 132 -24.89 -7.51 29.73
CA ARG A 132 -26.24 -7.16 30.19
C ARG A 132 -27.09 -6.59 29.07
N ASN A 133 -26.54 -5.66 28.29
CA ASN A 133 -27.25 -4.99 27.19
C ASN A 133 -27.62 -5.98 26.08
N LEU A 134 -26.74 -6.92 25.79
CA LEU A 134 -26.97 -8.03 24.86
C LEU A 134 -27.83 -9.16 25.46
N LYS A 135 -28.27 -9.02 26.71
CA LYS A 135 -29.02 -10.07 27.47
C LYS A 135 -28.33 -11.42 27.46
N ILE A 136 -26.98 -11.43 27.46
CA ILE A 136 -26.20 -12.66 27.50
C ILE A 136 -26.21 -13.19 28.93
N ASN A 137 -26.64 -14.44 29.11
CA ASN A 137 -26.60 -15.09 30.41
C ASN A 137 -25.13 -15.36 30.81
N PRO A 138 -24.63 -14.77 31.91
CA PRO A 138 -23.24 -14.98 32.36
C PRO A 138 -22.85 -16.43 32.70
N LYS A 139 -23.84 -17.32 32.80
CA LYS A 139 -23.63 -18.77 33.05
C LYS A 139 -23.55 -19.55 31.72
N ASN A 140 -23.94 -18.98 30.63
CA ASN A 140 -23.89 -19.61 29.30
C ASN A 140 -22.61 -19.21 28.57
N TYR A 141 -21.56 -19.99 28.77
CA TYR A 141 -20.26 -19.75 28.14
C TYR A 141 -19.57 -21.07 27.78
N VAL A 142 -18.70 -21.01 26.79
CA VAL A 142 -17.72 -22.06 26.52
C VAL A 142 -16.44 -21.72 27.28
N LYS A 143 -15.82 -22.73 27.89
CA LYS A 143 -14.56 -22.54 28.58
C LYS A 143 -13.40 -22.92 27.67
N TYR A 144 -12.51 -21.97 27.45
CA TYR A 144 -11.23 -22.20 26.76
C TYR A 144 -10.10 -21.84 27.74
N GLU A 145 -9.21 -22.80 28.04
CA GLU A 145 -8.22 -22.69 29.10
C GLU A 145 -8.88 -22.22 30.42
N THR A 146 -8.49 -21.07 30.96
CA THR A 146 -9.07 -20.45 32.14
C THR A 146 -10.08 -19.34 31.84
N ARG A 147 -10.41 -19.13 30.56
CA ARG A 147 -11.23 -18.01 30.08
C ARG A 147 -12.64 -18.44 29.73
N ARG A 148 -13.55 -17.47 29.74
CA ARG A 148 -14.96 -17.67 29.39
C ARG A 148 -15.22 -16.97 28.05
N ILE A 149 -15.66 -17.76 27.08
CA ILE A 149 -16.08 -17.28 25.76
C ILE A 149 -17.61 -17.24 25.74
N TYR A 150 -18.16 -16.09 25.44
CA TYR A 150 -19.60 -15.88 25.30
C TYR A 150 -19.95 -15.72 23.82
N THR A 151 -21.19 -16.07 23.46
CA THR A 151 -21.75 -15.79 22.14
C THR A 151 -22.59 -14.52 22.22
N ALA A 152 -22.25 -13.56 21.38
CA ALA A 152 -22.94 -12.29 21.22
C ALA A 152 -23.59 -12.25 19.85
N THR A 153 -24.92 -12.17 19.79
CA THR A 153 -25.65 -12.05 18.52
C THR A 153 -26.09 -10.61 18.37
N THR A 154 -25.65 -9.99 17.26
CA THR A 154 -26.09 -8.66 16.83
C THR A 154 -27.18 -8.80 15.77
N HIS A 155 -27.70 -7.68 15.27
CA HIS A 155 -28.72 -7.72 14.20
C HIS A 155 -28.24 -8.38 12.90
N PHE A 156 -26.93 -8.42 12.67
CA PHE A 156 -26.34 -8.85 11.40
C PHE A 156 -25.31 -9.98 11.53
N HIS A 157 -24.68 -10.13 12.71
CA HIS A 157 -23.56 -11.06 12.90
C HIS A 157 -23.58 -11.71 14.27
N GLU A 158 -23.05 -12.91 14.35
CA GLU A 158 -22.71 -13.59 15.59
C GLU A 158 -21.21 -13.44 15.86
N PHE A 159 -20.88 -13.06 17.09
CA PHE A 159 -19.50 -12.94 17.56
C PHE A 159 -19.26 -13.82 18.76
N LYS A 160 -18.06 -14.36 18.86
CA LYS A 160 -17.52 -14.95 20.09
C LYS A 160 -16.75 -13.86 20.82
N ILE A 161 -17.06 -13.61 22.07
CA ILE A 161 -16.47 -12.52 22.85
C ILE A 161 -15.82 -13.03 24.14
N CYS A 162 -14.71 -12.40 24.50
CA CYS A 162 -13.96 -12.71 25.72
C CYS A 162 -13.38 -11.43 26.34
N TYR A 163 -13.18 -11.46 27.66
CA TYR A 163 -12.46 -10.41 28.37
C TYR A 163 -11.23 -10.99 29.08
N LEU A 164 -10.06 -10.43 28.74
CA LEU A 164 -8.77 -10.89 29.23
C LEU A 164 -7.87 -9.72 29.62
N ASN A 165 -7.53 -9.59 30.91
CA ASN A 165 -6.52 -8.64 31.40
C ASN A 165 -6.71 -7.18 30.95
N GLY A 166 -7.94 -6.70 30.90
CA GLY A 166 -8.23 -5.33 30.45
C GLY A 166 -8.42 -5.20 28.94
N ILE A 167 -8.42 -6.31 28.20
CA ILE A 167 -8.67 -6.35 26.76
C ILE A 167 -10.00 -7.05 26.51
N PHE A 168 -10.86 -6.41 25.74
CA PHE A 168 -12.03 -7.01 25.13
C PHE A 168 -11.63 -7.59 23.78
N LEU A 169 -11.95 -8.85 23.55
CA LEU A 169 -11.76 -9.55 22.28
C LEU A 169 -13.13 -9.95 21.74
N ALA A 170 -13.31 -9.75 20.43
CA ALA A 170 -14.46 -10.29 19.71
C ALA A 170 -14.00 -10.85 18.36
N ALA A 171 -14.45 -12.04 18.00
CA ALA A 171 -14.16 -12.66 16.72
C ALA A 171 -15.41 -13.30 16.13
N GLU A 172 -15.51 -13.34 14.78
CA GLU A 172 -16.62 -13.98 14.08
C GLU A 172 -16.60 -15.50 14.21
N THR A 173 -15.42 -16.08 14.51
CA THR A 173 -15.30 -17.54 14.73
C THR A 173 -14.66 -17.84 16.07
N GLN A 174 -15.02 -18.99 16.66
CA GLN A 174 -14.45 -19.41 17.93
C GLN A 174 -12.95 -19.77 17.81
N PRO A 175 -12.48 -20.49 16.78
CA PRO A 175 -11.05 -20.78 16.62
C PRO A 175 -10.19 -19.52 16.57
N LEU A 176 -10.64 -18.48 15.84
CA LEU A 176 -9.93 -17.20 15.72
C LEU A 176 -9.82 -16.50 17.10
N LEU A 177 -10.91 -16.52 17.91
CA LEU A 177 -10.87 -15.97 19.25
C LEU A 177 -9.94 -16.76 20.17
N GLU A 178 -9.96 -18.09 20.10
CA GLU A 178 -9.08 -18.96 20.88
C GLU A 178 -7.61 -18.73 20.57
N GLN A 179 -7.30 -18.55 19.29
CA GLN A 179 -5.94 -18.19 18.83
C GLN A 179 -5.52 -16.82 19.38
N ALA A 180 -6.39 -15.81 19.32
CA ALA A 180 -6.11 -14.50 19.90
C ALA A 180 -5.87 -14.55 21.42
N ILE A 181 -6.63 -15.36 22.16
CA ILE A 181 -6.44 -15.59 23.60
C ILE A 181 -5.07 -16.23 23.85
N HIS A 182 -4.71 -17.24 23.05
CA HIS A 182 -3.42 -17.94 23.15
C HIS A 182 -2.25 -16.98 22.84
N ASN A 183 -2.36 -16.16 21.82
CA ASN A 183 -1.33 -15.19 21.41
C ASN A 183 -1.03 -14.16 22.52
N LEU A 184 -2.05 -13.68 23.22
CA LEU A 184 -1.87 -12.77 24.37
C LEU A 184 -1.15 -13.44 25.56
N ALA A 185 -1.03 -14.77 25.56
CA ALA A 185 -0.25 -15.53 26.55
C ALA A 185 1.23 -15.70 26.14
N GLY A 186 1.64 -15.38 24.90
CA GLY A 186 3.04 -15.23 24.58
C GLY A 186 3.61 -15.79 23.28
N SER A 187 2.83 -16.39 22.36
CA SER A 187 3.42 -16.89 21.10
C SER A 187 2.39 -16.99 19.95
N GLY A 188 2.88 -16.87 18.71
CA GLY A 188 2.06 -17.04 17.50
C GLY A 188 1.40 -15.77 16.96
N CYS A 189 1.73 -14.60 17.51
CA CYS A 189 1.19 -13.33 17.06
C CYS A 189 2.06 -12.72 15.95
N ILE A 190 1.47 -11.78 15.20
CA ILE A 190 2.13 -11.04 14.11
C ILE A 190 3.47 -10.42 14.53
N ILE A 191 3.58 -9.85 15.74
CA ILE A 191 4.81 -9.23 16.23
C ILE A 191 5.92 -10.22 16.55
N SER A 192 5.66 -11.53 16.53
CA SER A 192 6.70 -12.56 16.69
C SER A 192 7.35 -12.96 15.36
N LEU A 193 6.83 -12.48 14.23
CA LEU A 193 7.35 -12.81 12.91
C LEU A 193 8.61 -11.99 12.61
N PRO A 194 9.73 -12.62 12.22
CA PRO A 194 10.98 -11.91 11.92
C PRO A 194 10.84 -10.93 10.76
N ASP A 195 10.09 -11.27 9.72
CA ASP A 195 9.85 -10.46 8.54
C ASP A 195 8.95 -9.24 8.80
N PHE A 196 8.19 -9.25 9.90
CA PHE A 196 7.38 -8.13 10.35
C PHE A 196 8.15 -7.14 11.27
N GLN A 197 9.27 -7.54 11.85
CA GLN A 197 10.00 -6.72 12.85
C GLN A 197 10.37 -5.32 12.34
N PRO A 198 10.92 -5.12 11.12
CA PRO A 198 11.25 -3.78 10.63
C PRO A 198 10.03 -2.86 10.59
N MET A 199 8.86 -3.40 10.24
CA MET A 199 7.59 -2.69 10.22
C MET A 199 7.09 -2.35 11.62
N ASN A 200 7.18 -3.31 12.53
CA ASN A 200 6.82 -3.14 13.94
C ASN A 200 7.58 -1.99 14.60
N ASP A 201 8.87 -1.85 14.31
CA ASP A 201 9.71 -0.77 14.85
C ASP A 201 9.24 0.62 14.39
N ILE A 202 8.78 0.74 13.15
CA ILE A 202 8.23 2.01 12.64
C ILE A 202 6.89 2.33 13.28
N ILE A 203 6.01 1.35 13.40
CA ILE A 203 4.70 1.50 14.03
C ILE A 203 4.87 1.93 15.49
N HIS A 204 5.80 1.31 16.21
CA HIS A 204 6.11 1.66 17.61
C HIS A 204 6.67 3.07 17.77
N LYS A 205 7.48 3.55 16.84
CA LYS A 205 8.00 4.93 16.87
C LYS A 205 6.89 5.96 16.64
N ASN A 206 5.79 5.57 16.00
CA ASN A 206 4.70 6.43 15.57
C ASN A 206 3.34 6.05 16.22
N VAL A 207 3.34 5.84 17.54
CA VAL A 207 2.19 5.34 18.34
C VAL A 207 0.92 6.18 18.29
N LYS A 208 0.95 7.39 17.73
CA LYS A 208 -0.23 8.25 17.59
C LYS A 208 -0.92 8.14 16.24
N GLN A 209 -0.27 7.48 15.28
CA GLN A 209 -0.79 7.35 13.93
C GLN A 209 -1.73 6.15 13.82
N ASN A 210 -2.70 6.26 12.93
CA ASN A 210 -3.54 5.15 12.54
C ASN A 210 -2.87 4.39 11.39
N TRP A 211 -2.82 3.07 11.49
CA TRP A 211 -2.13 2.23 10.53
C TRP A 211 -3.06 1.22 9.88
N LEU A 212 -2.94 1.05 8.57
CA LEU A 212 -3.38 -0.12 7.82
C LEU A 212 -2.15 -0.96 7.51
N ILE A 213 -2.11 -2.17 8.04
CA ILE A 213 -1.03 -3.12 7.84
C ILE A 213 -1.56 -4.23 6.94
N LEU A 214 -0.82 -4.61 5.92
CA LEU A 214 -1.18 -5.64 4.96
C LEU A 214 -0.08 -6.70 4.89
N ASN A 215 -0.45 -7.96 5.00
CA ASN A 215 0.35 -9.06 4.50
C ASN A 215 -0.10 -9.35 3.06
N HIS A 216 0.78 -9.17 2.09
CA HIS A 216 0.39 -9.22 0.69
C HIS A 216 -0.14 -10.59 0.26
N ALA A 217 0.53 -11.67 0.66
CA ALA A 217 0.12 -13.03 0.33
C ALA A 217 -1.22 -13.40 0.98
N ASN A 218 -1.34 -13.18 2.30
CA ASN A 218 -2.57 -13.49 3.05
C ASN A 218 -3.74 -12.59 2.60
N PHE A 219 -3.45 -11.34 2.18
CA PHE A 219 -4.47 -10.43 1.65
C PHE A 219 -5.05 -10.94 0.35
N VAL A 220 -4.20 -11.42 -0.57
CA VAL A 220 -4.65 -12.04 -1.82
C VAL A 220 -5.49 -13.27 -1.54
N GLU A 221 -5.05 -14.16 -0.67
CA GLU A 221 -5.80 -15.35 -0.27
C GLU A 221 -7.18 -14.99 0.32
N CYS A 222 -7.21 -14.03 1.23
CA CYS A 222 -8.42 -13.57 1.91
C CYS A 222 -9.45 -12.92 0.98
N GLN A 223 -9.00 -12.20 -0.06
CA GLN A 223 -9.87 -11.43 -0.93
C GLN A 223 -10.22 -12.15 -2.25
N SER A 224 -9.37 -13.04 -2.75
CA SER A 224 -9.58 -13.77 -4.01
C SER A 224 -10.94 -14.45 -4.13
N PRO A 225 -11.49 -15.10 -3.08
CA PRO A 225 -12.81 -15.71 -3.18
C PRO A 225 -13.96 -14.73 -3.47
N LYS A 226 -13.74 -13.44 -3.22
CA LYS A 226 -14.72 -12.36 -3.45
C LYS A 226 -14.65 -11.81 -4.87
N LEU A 227 -13.56 -12.09 -5.60
CA LEU A 227 -13.32 -11.60 -6.94
C LEU A 227 -13.90 -12.54 -7.99
N ASP A 228 -14.19 -12.00 -9.17
CA ASP A 228 -14.43 -12.81 -10.35
C ASP A 228 -13.14 -13.52 -10.79
N SER A 229 -13.25 -14.77 -11.22
CA SER A 229 -12.09 -15.60 -11.58
C SER A 229 -11.22 -14.98 -12.68
N THR A 230 -11.79 -14.16 -13.55
CA THR A 230 -11.08 -13.45 -14.62
C THR A 230 -9.97 -12.55 -14.08
N TYR A 231 -10.10 -12.07 -12.83
CA TYR A 231 -9.14 -11.16 -12.21
C TYR A 231 -8.17 -11.84 -11.23
N HIS A 232 -8.33 -13.15 -10.98
CA HIS A 232 -7.51 -13.85 -9.98
C HIS A 232 -6.01 -13.79 -10.32
N ALA A 233 -5.64 -13.96 -11.59
CA ALA A 233 -4.23 -13.87 -12.00
C ALA A 233 -3.64 -12.47 -11.75
N ALA A 234 -4.33 -11.42 -12.24
CA ALA A 234 -3.88 -10.04 -12.04
C ALA A 234 -3.88 -9.63 -10.56
N PHE A 235 -4.84 -10.11 -9.76
CA PHE A 235 -4.89 -9.85 -8.32
C PHE A 235 -3.81 -10.64 -7.58
N GLY A 236 -3.47 -11.82 -8.06
CA GLY A 236 -2.41 -12.69 -7.53
C GLY A 236 -1.05 -12.00 -7.50
N THR A 237 -0.77 -11.12 -8.47
CA THR A 237 0.51 -10.38 -8.52
C THR A 237 0.74 -9.46 -7.31
N ILE A 238 -0.34 -9.09 -6.59
CA ILE A 238 -0.21 -8.33 -5.34
C ILE A 238 0.59 -9.11 -4.29
N ALA A 239 0.46 -10.44 -4.25
CA ALA A 239 1.21 -11.29 -3.34
C ALA A 239 2.73 -11.22 -3.56
N GLU A 240 3.15 -10.88 -4.78
CA GLU A 240 4.54 -10.81 -5.21
C GLU A 240 5.16 -9.42 -5.00
N LEU A 241 4.37 -8.41 -4.61
CA LEU A 241 4.88 -7.04 -4.46
C LEU A 241 5.85 -6.90 -3.28
N SER A 242 5.49 -7.46 -2.12
CA SER A 242 6.22 -7.35 -0.86
C SER A 242 5.71 -8.41 0.13
N GLY A 243 6.40 -8.65 1.23
CA GLY A 243 5.87 -9.43 2.34
C GLY A 243 4.82 -8.64 3.12
N TRP A 244 5.21 -7.49 3.64
CA TRP A 244 4.38 -6.61 4.47
C TRP A 244 4.39 -5.17 3.99
N SER A 245 3.25 -4.49 4.15
CA SER A 245 3.15 -3.04 4.02
C SER A 245 2.40 -2.45 5.20
N ALA A 246 2.79 -1.25 5.65
CA ALA A 246 2.04 -0.48 6.64
C ALA A 246 1.86 0.95 6.17
N TYR A 247 0.62 1.41 6.17
CA TYR A 247 0.21 2.71 5.65
C TYR A 247 -0.49 3.55 6.71
N GLN A 248 -0.13 4.81 6.77
CA GLN A 248 -0.92 5.85 7.40
C GLN A 248 -2.00 6.31 6.42
N LEU A 249 -3.22 6.42 6.89
CA LEU A 249 -4.38 6.79 6.09
C LEU A 249 -4.69 8.28 6.28
N ARG A 250 -4.77 9.02 5.19
CA ARG A 250 -5.22 10.39 5.18
C ARG A 250 -6.39 10.53 4.21
N PHE A 251 -7.51 11.05 4.72
CA PHE A 251 -8.71 11.29 3.96
C PHE A 251 -8.88 12.80 3.79
N ASN A 252 -9.04 13.23 2.55
CA ASN A 252 -9.40 14.60 2.19
C ASN A 252 -10.66 14.52 1.33
N ASP A 253 -11.48 15.51 1.24
CA ASP A 253 -12.70 15.56 0.42
C ASP A 253 -12.98 14.35 -0.48
N ASN A 254 -12.32 14.27 -1.65
CA ASN A 254 -12.48 13.20 -2.64
C ASN A 254 -11.20 12.35 -2.79
N GLU A 255 -10.28 12.42 -1.83
CA GLU A 255 -8.97 11.79 -1.93
C GLU A 255 -8.68 10.90 -0.74
N VAL A 256 -8.04 9.78 -1.01
CA VAL A 256 -7.47 8.90 0.01
C VAL A 256 -5.99 8.72 -0.30
N ILE A 257 -5.16 9.01 0.67
CA ILE A 257 -3.71 8.89 0.57
C ILE A 257 -3.24 7.88 1.59
N PHE A 258 -2.54 6.87 1.11
CA PHE A 258 -1.86 5.86 1.90
C PHE A 258 -0.37 6.17 1.81
N SER A 259 0.24 6.59 2.90
CA SER A 259 1.68 6.86 2.95
C SER A 259 2.33 5.96 3.98
N GLY A 260 3.36 5.25 3.59
CA GLY A 260 3.95 4.27 4.49
C GLY A 260 5.18 3.56 3.95
N TYR A 261 5.28 2.30 4.30
CA TYR A 261 6.45 1.49 4.04
C TYR A 261 6.05 0.08 3.62
N SER A 262 6.89 -0.54 2.80
CA SER A 262 6.83 -1.98 2.49
C SER A 262 8.15 -2.65 2.84
N THR A 263 8.12 -3.91 3.24
CA THR A 263 9.34 -4.69 3.47
C THR A 263 10.00 -5.03 2.14
N ILE A 264 11.33 -5.00 2.11
CA ILE A 264 12.12 -5.46 0.97
C ILE A 264 12.39 -6.94 1.19
N SER A 265 11.61 -7.79 0.51
CA SER A 265 11.75 -9.25 0.58
C SER A 265 12.46 -9.75 -0.66
N GLU A 266 13.39 -10.68 -0.51
CA GLU A 266 14.12 -11.27 -1.64
C GLU A 266 13.14 -11.92 -2.63
N GLY A 267 13.30 -11.63 -3.92
CA GLY A 267 12.44 -12.11 -5.00
C GLY A 267 11.09 -11.38 -5.13
N ALA A 268 10.77 -10.45 -4.23
CA ALA A 268 9.59 -9.63 -4.38
C ALA A 268 9.82 -8.49 -5.39
N PHE A 269 8.75 -8.05 -6.06
CA PHE A 269 8.82 -6.98 -7.06
C PHE A 269 9.51 -5.71 -6.55
N PHE A 270 9.20 -5.28 -5.34
CA PHE A 270 9.81 -4.07 -4.79
C PHE A 270 11.31 -4.22 -4.52
N SER A 271 11.81 -5.43 -4.31
CA SER A 271 13.24 -5.65 -4.08
C SER A 271 14.08 -5.41 -5.32
N GLU A 272 13.52 -5.63 -6.51
CA GLU A 272 14.22 -5.40 -7.77
C GLU A 272 14.55 -3.91 -7.97
N TYR A 273 13.62 -3.02 -7.60
CA TYR A 273 13.78 -1.58 -7.74
C TYR A 273 14.44 -0.89 -6.53
N ALA A 274 14.54 -1.59 -5.41
CA ALA A 274 15.18 -1.07 -4.21
C ALA A 274 16.70 -0.89 -4.34
N ALA A 275 17.30 -1.51 -5.33
CA ALA A 275 18.76 -1.44 -5.59
C ALA A 275 19.20 -0.14 -6.27
N SER A 276 18.27 0.60 -6.89
CA SER A 276 18.59 1.84 -7.61
C SER A 276 18.65 3.05 -6.69
N ASP A 277 19.75 3.80 -6.74
CA ASP A 277 19.93 5.07 -6.04
C ASP A 277 19.46 6.29 -6.86
N ALA A 278 19.03 6.08 -8.10
CA ALA A 278 18.62 7.15 -8.98
C ALA A 278 17.29 7.80 -8.57
N ASP A 279 17.20 9.09 -8.80
CA ASP A 279 15.96 9.84 -8.68
C ASP A 279 15.20 9.80 -10.00
N LEU A 280 14.03 9.18 -10.01
CA LEU A 280 13.14 9.17 -11.16
C LEU A 280 12.70 10.60 -11.51
N THR A 281 13.26 11.15 -12.56
CA THR A 281 12.78 12.39 -13.17
C THR A 281 11.93 12.05 -14.37
N LEU A 282 10.61 12.08 -14.19
CA LEU A 282 9.66 11.76 -15.26
C LEU A 282 9.85 12.67 -16.47
N PRO A 283 9.91 12.13 -17.69
CA PRO A 283 9.90 12.90 -18.92
C PRO A 283 8.47 13.40 -19.25
N ASP A 284 7.84 14.14 -18.32
CA ASP A 284 6.44 14.57 -18.41
C ASP A 284 6.12 15.48 -19.59
N ASN A 285 7.16 16.05 -20.20
CA ASN A 285 7.10 16.80 -21.47
C ASN A 285 7.14 15.90 -22.72
N LEU A 286 7.34 14.59 -22.56
CA LEU A 286 7.30 13.58 -23.62
C LEU A 286 6.11 12.62 -23.45
N ILE A 287 5.44 12.63 -22.32
CA ILE A 287 4.26 11.79 -22.09
C ILE A 287 3.01 12.53 -22.55
N PRO A 288 2.29 12.03 -23.55
CA PRO A 288 1.05 12.66 -24.03
C PRO A 288 0.02 12.81 -22.91
N ALA A 289 -0.67 13.96 -22.87
CA ALA A 289 -1.76 14.18 -21.91
C ALA A 289 -2.99 13.26 -22.15
N SER A 290 -3.04 12.63 -23.32
CA SER A 290 -4.08 11.67 -23.71
C SER A 290 -3.85 10.24 -23.19
N VAL A 291 -2.71 9.94 -22.52
CA VAL A 291 -2.48 8.64 -21.93
C VAL A 291 -3.48 8.37 -20.81
N SER A 292 -3.94 7.14 -20.73
CA SER A 292 -4.82 6.67 -19.64
C SER A 292 -4.03 6.09 -18.46
N SER A 293 -2.82 5.60 -18.73
CA SER A 293 -1.90 5.14 -17.67
C SER A 293 -0.46 5.18 -18.14
N TYR A 294 0.44 5.28 -17.18
CA TYR A 294 1.85 4.99 -17.39
C TYR A 294 2.45 4.29 -16.18
N VAL A 295 3.52 3.58 -16.44
CA VAL A 295 4.46 3.07 -15.46
C VAL A 295 5.83 3.56 -15.87
N CYS A 296 6.50 4.29 -14.99
CA CYS A 296 7.87 4.74 -15.20
C CYS A 296 8.74 4.25 -14.04
N SER A 297 9.91 3.74 -14.36
CA SER A 297 10.87 3.27 -13.38
C SER A 297 12.29 3.55 -13.82
N THR A 298 13.20 3.62 -12.87
CA THR A 298 14.64 3.43 -13.15
C THR A 298 14.88 1.95 -13.38
N LEU A 299 15.81 1.62 -14.30
CA LEU A 299 16.19 0.23 -14.51
C LEU A 299 16.94 -0.31 -13.27
N PRO A 300 16.54 -1.47 -12.74
CA PRO A 300 17.16 -2.05 -11.55
C PRO A 300 18.56 -2.63 -11.80
N LYS A 301 18.88 -2.86 -13.06
CA LYS A 301 20.19 -3.39 -13.51
C LYS A 301 20.44 -2.96 -14.95
N THR A 302 21.71 -3.02 -15.35
CA THR A 302 22.08 -2.82 -16.75
C THR A 302 21.48 -3.92 -17.62
N HIS A 303 20.88 -3.55 -18.73
CA HIS A 303 20.31 -4.46 -19.72
C HIS A 303 21.05 -4.32 -21.05
N GLU A 304 21.31 -5.45 -21.68
CA GLU A 304 21.90 -5.51 -23.01
C GLU A 304 20.90 -6.13 -23.98
N LEU A 305 20.66 -5.44 -25.07
CA LEU A 305 19.87 -5.96 -26.18
C LEU A 305 20.81 -6.14 -27.39
N THR A 306 21.00 -7.38 -27.81
CA THR A 306 21.76 -7.68 -29.01
C THR A 306 20.81 -7.96 -30.16
N THR A 307 20.95 -7.20 -31.23
CA THR A 307 20.16 -7.36 -32.45
C THR A 307 21.06 -7.84 -33.56
N GLU A 308 20.70 -8.95 -34.21
CA GLU A 308 21.39 -9.42 -35.40
C GLU A 308 20.91 -8.61 -36.63
N ILE A 309 21.85 -7.95 -37.27
CA ILE A 309 21.61 -7.11 -38.41
C ILE A 309 22.15 -7.84 -39.65
N ALA A 310 21.24 -8.28 -40.53
CA ALA A 310 21.60 -8.88 -41.79
C ALA A 310 21.66 -7.80 -42.90
N THR A 311 22.82 -7.69 -43.53
CA THR A 311 23.00 -6.91 -44.76
C THR A 311 23.08 -7.85 -45.97
N GLU A 312 23.07 -7.35 -47.20
CA GLU A 312 23.17 -8.19 -48.41
C GLU A 312 24.44 -9.05 -48.44
N ASP A 313 25.53 -8.57 -47.79
CA ASP A 313 26.83 -9.24 -47.84
C ASP A 313 27.28 -9.85 -46.49
N SER A 314 26.64 -9.54 -45.38
CA SER A 314 27.06 -9.98 -44.04
C SER A 314 25.99 -9.85 -42.98
N THR A 315 26.12 -10.66 -41.92
CA THR A 315 25.34 -10.47 -40.68
C THR A 315 26.30 -9.98 -39.60
N TYR A 316 25.96 -8.88 -38.95
CA TYR A 316 26.68 -8.42 -37.76
C TYR A 316 25.75 -8.21 -36.60
N SER A 317 26.28 -8.37 -35.40
CA SER A 317 25.53 -8.16 -34.17
C SER A 317 25.79 -6.75 -33.66
N ALA A 318 24.73 -6.03 -33.40
CA ALA A 318 24.78 -4.75 -32.72
C ALA A 318 24.19 -4.89 -31.33
N THR A 319 24.89 -4.38 -30.33
CA THR A 319 24.46 -4.46 -28.92
C THR A 319 24.22 -3.05 -28.42
N THR A 320 23.00 -2.81 -27.93
CA THR A 320 22.65 -1.60 -27.19
C THR A 320 22.59 -1.94 -25.70
N GLN A 321 23.16 -1.07 -24.91
CA GLN A 321 23.21 -1.24 -23.47
C GLN A 321 22.50 -0.08 -22.78
N TRP A 322 21.43 -0.37 -22.02
CA TRP A 322 20.82 0.58 -21.11
C TRP A 322 21.46 0.40 -19.75
N GLN A 323 21.92 1.50 -19.19
CA GLN A 323 22.59 1.49 -17.91
C GLN A 323 21.58 1.32 -16.77
N MET A 324 22.04 0.76 -15.66
CA MET A 324 21.35 0.88 -14.40
C MET A 324 21.08 2.37 -14.16
N GLU A 325 19.84 2.70 -13.73
CA GLU A 325 19.35 4.06 -13.49
C GLU A 325 18.72 4.77 -14.71
N ASP A 326 18.87 4.26 -15.92
CA ASP A 326 18.09 4.76 -17.06
C ASP A 326 16.59 4.69 -16.79
N ILE A 327 15.87 5.75 -17.21
CA ILE A 327 14.43 5.85 -16.98
C ILE A 327 13.68 5.25 -18.15
N VAL A 328 12.90 4.23 -17.87
CA VAL A 328 12.03 3.58 -18.85
C VAL A 328 10.59 3.85 -18.51
N CYS A 329 9.78 4.27 -19.49
CA CYS A 329 8.36 4.53 -19.29
C CYS A 329 7.52 3.73 -20.26
N PHE A 330 6.59 2.94 -19.74
CA PHE A 330 5.55 2.29 -20.50
C PHE A 330 4.24 3.06 -20.39
N LEU A 331 3.66 3.44 -21.52
CA LEU A 331 2.46 4.26 -21.59
C LEU A 331 1.34 3.49 -22.26
N THR A 332 0.12 3.67 -21.76
CA THR A 332 -1.09 3.19 -22.41
C THR A 332 -2.02 4.36 -22.70
N ARG A 333 -2.41 4.51 -23.96
CA ARG A 333 -3.43 5.46 -24.41
C ARG A 333 -4.67 4.70 -24.80
N ARG A 334 -5.80 5.10 -24.29
CA ARG A 334 -7.08 4.52 -24.61
C ARG A 334 -8.11 5.63 -24.90
N ASP A 335 -8.45 5.77 -26.16
CA ASP A 335 -9.56 6.59 -26.63
C ASP A 335 -10.52 5.71 -27.46
N THR A 336 -10.60 5.92 -28.79
CA THR A 336 -11.30 5.00 -29.70
C THR A 336 -10.49 3.74 -30.01
N ASN A 337 -9.16 3.83 -29.90
CA ASN A 337 -8.20 2.75 -30.08
C ASN A 337 -7.37 2.58 -28.80
N LEU A 338 -6.81 1.39 -28.62
CA LEU A 338 -5.84 1.11 -27.58
C LEU A 338 -4.44 1.18 -28.21
N PHE A 339 -3.60 2.07 -27.70
CA PHE A 339 -2.22 2.23 -28.12
C PHE A 339 -1.27 2.10 -26.94
N HIS A 340 -0.12 1.49 -27.20
CA HIS A 340 0.94 1.36 -26.23
C HIS A 340 2.21 2.03 -26.74
N TYR A 341 2.97 2.59 -25.81
CA TYR A 341 4.26 3.22 -26.12
C TYR A 341 5.28 2.82 -25.07
N LEU A 342 6.49 2.52 -25.52
CA LEU A 342 7.63 2.36 -24.64
C LEU A 342 8.61 3.49 -24.94
N LEU A 343 8.92 4.29 -23.92
CA LEU A 343 9.90 5.37 -23.99
C LEU A 343 11.19 4.87 -23.38
N LEU A 344 12.26 4.95 -24.14
CA LEU A 344 13.62 4.58 -23.74
C LEU A 344 14.53 5.80 -23.91
N PRO A 345 15.44 6.06 -22.98
CA PRO A 345 16.44 7.11 -23.17
C PRO A 345 17.36 6.74 -24.33
N ALA A 346 17.77 7.74 -25.08
CA ALA A 346 18.73 7.62 -26.17
C ALA A 346 19.91 8.56 -25.92
N ASP A 347 21.13 8.08 -26.09
CA ASP A 347 22.29 8.97 -26.07
C ASP A 347 22.29 9.82 -27.34
N SER A 348 22.37 11.14 -27.18
CA SER A 348 22.30 12.10 -28.30
C SER A 348 23.42 11.91 -29.35
N ALA A 349 24.55 11.31 -28.98
CA ALA A 349 25.65 10.97 -29.90
C ALA A 349 25.36 9.73 -30.75
N THR A 350 24.46 8.87 -30.29
CA THR A 350 24.11 7.58 -30.90
C THR A 350 22.85 7.68 -31.78
N VAL A 351 22.04 8.71 -31.60
CA VAL A 351 20.70 8.85 -32.19
C VAL A 351 20.73 8.78 -33.74
N GLU A 352 21.73 9.36 -34.41
CA GLU A 352 21.84 9.27 -35.87
C GLU A 352 22.35 7.89 -36.34
N ALA A 353 23.22 7.23 -35.56
CA ALA A 353 23.70 5.89 -35.87
C ALA A 353 22.67 4.81 -35.52
N GLU A 354 21.88 5.01 -34.51
CA GLU A 354 20.99 4.02 -33.86
C GLU A 354 19.56 4.02 -34.40
N ALA A 355 19.13 5.00 -35.20
CA ALA A 355 17.92 4.83 -36.01
C ALA A 355 18.04 3.57 -36.90
N HIS A 356 19.27 3.21 -37.25
CA HIS A 356 19.58 1.96 -37.94
C HIS A 356 19.57 0.71 -37.02
N TYR A 357 19.63 0.88 -35.70
CA TYR A 357 19.66 -0.23 -34.72
C TYR A 357 18.38 -1.03 -34.67
N PHE A 358 17.25 -0.37 -34.71
CA PHE A 358 15.94 -1.03 -34.71
C PHE A 358 15.52 -1.43 -36.13
N SER A 359 16.28 -1.01 -37.16
CA SER A 359 16.02 -1.41 -38.55
C SER A 359 17.31 -1.46 -39.37
N PRO A 360 17.88 -2.66 -39.57
CA PRO A 360 19.07 -2.84 -40.43
C PRO A 360 18.82 -2.53 -41.90
N ALA A 361 17.60 -2.51 -42.35
CA ALA A 361 17.14 -1.91 -43.60
C ALA A 361 15.74 -1.38 -43.31
N PRO A 362 15.53 -0.06 -43.27
CA PRO A 362 14.21 0.50 -43.06
C PRO A 362 13.28 -0.05 -44.13
N LYS A 363 12.36 -0.97 -43.72
CA LYS A 363 11.39 -1.54 -44.66
C LYS A 363 10.49 -0.44 -45.22
N GLU A 364 10.18 0.55 -44.41
CA GLU A 364 9.47 1.76 -44.78
C GLU A 364 9.83 2.87 -43.79
N GLU A 365 10.43 3.94 -44.29
CA GLU A 365 10.58 5.18 -43.56
C GLU A 365 9.55 6.17 -44.05
N SER A 366 8.75 6.72 -43.14
CA SER A 366 7.79 7.76 -43.48
C SER A 366 8.01 8.98 -42.58
N LEU A 367 8.07 10.16 -43.20
CA LEU A 367 8.23 11.42 -42.49
C LEU A 367 6.87 11.95 -42.03
N TYR A 368 6.70 12.16 -40.73
CA TYR A 368 5.50 12.77 -40.18
C TYR A 368 5.84 13.90 -39.22
N ARG A 369 5.30 15.10 -39.49
CA ARG A 369 5.63 16.35 -38.76
C ARG A 369 7.14 16.62 -38.64
N GLY A 370 7.90 16.25 -39.65
CA GLY A 370 9.34 16.43 -39.70
C GLY A 370 10.13 15.38 -38.90
N THR A 371 9.46 14.36 -38.36
CA THR A 371 10.07 13.28 -37.60
C THR A 371 9.93 11.96 -38.36
N PRO A 372 11.02 11.20 -38.56
CA PRO A 372 10.96 9.88 -39.17
C PRO A 372 10.19 8.90 -38.27
N ILE A 373 9.32 8.09 -38.89
CA ILE A 373 8.70 6.92 -38.29
C ILE A 373 9.24 5.71 -39.06
N VAL A 374 9.93 4.82 -38.38
CA VAL A 374 10.64 3.69 -38.94
C VAL A 374 9.99 2.39 -38.52
N LEU A 375 9.68 1.51 -39.47
CA LEU A 375 9.26 0.16 -39.20
C LEU A 375 10.48 -0.69 -38.82
N CYS A 376 10.48 -1.27 -37.61
CA CYS A 376 11.57 -2.04 -37.06
C CYS A 376 11.23 -3.53 -36.93
N ASN A 377 12.26 -4.35 -36.78
CA ASN A 377 12.08 -5.67 -36.17
C ASN A 377 11.78 -5.48 -34.68
N ALA A 378 10.75 -6.18 -34.18
CA ALA A 378 10.37 -6.07 -32.78
C ALA A 378 11.49 -6.61 -31.87
N PRO A 379 12.15 -5.76 -31.04
CA PRO A 379 13.04 -6.28 -30.02
C PRO A 379 12.24 -7.06 -28.97
N ASP A 380 12.89 -7.97 -28.25
CA ASP A 380 12.26 -8.60 -27.08
C ASP A 380 12.17 -7.58 -25.92
N LEU A 381 11.06 -6.87 -25.85
CA LEU A 381 10.81 -5.84 -24.84
C LEU A 381 10.62 -6.44 -23.45
N THR A 382 10.36 -7.74 -23.32
CA THR A 382 10.21 -8.41 -22.04
C THR A 382 11.52 -8.46 -21.27
N VAL A 383 12.65 -8.32 -21.95
CA VAL A 383 13.98 -8.21 -21.30
C VAL A 383 14.08 -6.89 -20.53
N LEU A 384 13.56 -5.79 -21.10
CA LEU A 384 13.60 -4.46 -20.47
C LEU A 384 12.50 -4.27 -19.45
N TYR A 385 11.37 -4.92 -19.67
CA TYR A 385 10.20 -4.79 -18.84
C TYR A 385 9.52 -6.17 -18.67
N PRO A 386 9.97 -7.00 -17.74
CA PRO A 386 9.43 -8.37 -17.55
C PRO A 386 7.92 -8.42 -17.30
N GLN A 387 7.35 -7.32 -16.78
CA GLN A 387 5.91 -7.20 -16.53
C GLN A 387 5.10 -6.90 -17.81
N LEU A 388 5.77 -6.56 -18.92
CA LEU A 388 5.13 -6.50 -20.23
C LEU A 388 4.96 -7.92 -20.74
N HIS A 389 3.84 -8.53 -20.45
CA HIS A 389 3.49 -9.86 -20.96
C HIS A 389 3.20 -9.87 -22.49
N GLN A 390 3.40 -8.77 -23.17
CA GLN A 390 3.11 -8.63 -24.61
C GLN A 390 4.28 -7.95 -25.30
N ASN A 391 4.92 -8.67 -26.20
CA ASN A 391 5.76 -8.07 -27.25
C ASN A 391 4.87 -7.46 -28.32
N PHE A 392 5.32 -6.38 -28.94
CA PHE A 392 4.65 -5.85 -30.13
C PHE A 392 4.91 -6.80 -31.31
N GLU A 393 3.86 -7.30 -31.97
CA GLU A 393 4.00 -8.11 -33.20
C GLU A 393 4.70 -7.33 -34.31
N THR A 394 4.48 -6.02 -34.33
CA THR A 394 5.10 -5.07 -35.26
C THR A 394 5.54 -3.87 -34.45
N THR A 395 6.74 -3.37 -34.71
CA THR A 395 7.28 -2.24 -33.95
C THR A 395 7.60 -1.08 -34.89
N TYR A 396 7.07 0.09 -34.56
CA TYR A 396 7.45 1.35 -35.12
C TYR A 396 8.29 2.13 -34.12
N ALA A 397 9.43 2.65 -34.58
CA ALA A 397 10.32 3.48 -33.79
C ALA A 397 10.23 4.94 -34.22
N ILE A 398 10.22 5.80 -33.22
CA ILE A 398 10.35 7.24 -33.37
C ILE A 398 11.57 7.66 -32.56
N CYS A 399 12.47 8.42 -33.13
CA CYS A 399 13.46 9.16 -32.36
C CYS A 399 12.97 10.59 -32.18
N TYR A 400 12.68 10.98 -30.97
CA TYR A 400 12.18 12.32 -30.65
C TYR A 400 12.87 12.88 -29.42
N ARG A 401 13.62 13.99 -29.61
CA ARG A 401 14.53 14.52 -28.59
C ARG A 401 15.51 13.43 -28.15
N ASP A 402 15.67 13.23 -26.86
CA ASP A 402 16.65 12.31 -26.28
C ASP A 402 16.03 10.94 -25.96
N HIS A 403 14.99 10.52 -26.70
CA HIS A 403 14.27 9.27 -26.42
C HIS A 403 13.90 8.53 -27.70
N TYR A 404 13.95 7.20 -27.61
CA TYR A 404 13.27 6.31 -28.53
C TYR A 404 11.87 6.02 -28.03
N ILE A 405 10.90 6.14 -28.92
CA ILE A 405 9.51 5.79 -28.65
C ILE A 405 9.16 4.61 -29.54
N LEU A 406 8.91 3.47 -28.93
CA LEU A 406 8.50 2.24 -29.63
C LEU A 406 6.99 2.06 -29.47
N THR A 407 6.32 1.65 -30.54
CA THR A 407 4.86 1.43 -30.55
C THR A 407 4.45 0.37 -31.55
N GLU A 408 3.26 -0.21 -31.40
CA GLU A 408 2.76 -1.33 -32.21
C GLU A 408 2.22 -0.95 -33.59
N SER A 409 2.01 0.34 -33.88
CA SER A 409 1.41 0.74 -35.15
C SER A 409 1.81 2.13 -35.62
N TYR A 410 1.78 2.34 -36.95
CA TYR A 410 1.98 3.66 -37.55
C TYR A 410 0.95 4.68 -37.06
N ALA A 411 -0.30 4.25 -36.86
CA ALA A 411 -1.34 5.15 -36.36
C ALA A 411 -1.04 5.59 -34.91
N ALA A 412 -0.53 4.71 -34.05
CA ALA A 412 -0.08 5.05 -32.71
C ALA A 412 1.11 6.03 -32.74
N ALA A 413 2.09 5.79 -33.62
CA ALA A 413 3.24 6.66 -33.83
C ALA A 413 2.81 8.09 -34.19
N ARG A 414 1.88 8.23 -35.13
CA ARG A 414 1.33 9.54 -35.54
C ARG A 414 0.58 10.21 -34.39
N ALA A 415 -0.26 9.46 -33.69
CA ALA A 415 -1.04 9.99 -32.57
C ALA A 415 -0.13 10.50 -31.42
N TYR A 416 0.99 9.81 -31.17
CA TYR A 416 2.02 10.28 -30.23
C TYR A 416 2.61 11.61 -30.69
N LEU A 417 3.11 11.68 -31.91
CA LEU A 417 3.72 12.90 -32.48
C LEU A 417 2.74 14.07 -32.55
N ASP A 418 1.45 13.81 -32.82
CA ASP A 418 0.42 14.85 -32.81
C ASP A 418 0.30 15.50 -31.41
N ASP A 419 0.34 14.75 -30.35
CA ASP A 419 0.23 15.28 -29.01
C ASP A 419 1.52 15.99 -28.56
N VAL A 420 2.69 15.35 -28.70
CA VAL A 420 3.93 15.90 -28.12
C VAL A 420 4.42 17.13 -28.92
N THR A 421 4.23 17.17 -30.25
CA THR A 421 4.63 18.33 -31.09
C THR A 421 3.69 19.53 -30.90
N THR A 422 2.45 19.31 -30.45
CA THR A 422 1.50 20.38 -30.14
C THR A 422 1.50 20.79 -28.65
N GLY A 423 2.38 20.21 -27.84
CA GLY A 423 2.49 20.51 -26.41
C GLY A 423 1.37 19.96 -25.56
N LYS A 424 0.58 19.01 -26.07
CA LYS A 424 -0.44 18.28 -25.30
C LYS A 424 0.19 17.16 -24.50
N VAL A 425 0.96 17.52 -23.50
CA VAL A 425 1.76 16.61 -22.67
C VAL A 425 1.36 16.72 -21.20
N LEU A 426 1.77 15.74 -20.37
CA LEU A 426 1.45 15.73 -18.95
C LEU A 426 1.97 16.96 -18.22
N ALA A 427 3.12 17.50 -18.61
CA ALA A 427 3.65 18.73 -18.07
C ALA A 427 2.66 19.91 -18.14
N SER A 428 1.79 19.95 -19.15
CA SER A 428 0.74 20.97 -19.33
C SER A 428 -0.62 20.58 -18.72
N ASN A 429 -0.78 19.35 -18.20
CA ASN A 429 -2.05 18.85 -17.67
C ASN A 429 -2.23 19.25 -16.21
N GLN A 430 -3.20 20.12 -15.91
CA GLN A 430 -3.46 20.61 -14.54
C GLN A 430 -3.82 19.50 -13.55
N GLN A 431 -4.60 18.49 -13.97
CA GLN A 431 -4.99 17.38 -13.10
C GLN A 431 -3.78 16.52 -12.72
N TYR A 432 -2.89 16.29 -13.67
CA TYR A 432 -1.64 15.59 -13.41
C TYR A 432 -0.74 16.41 -12.46
N GLN A 433 -0.56 17.70 -12.70
CA GLN A 433 0.27 18.55 -11.84
C GLN A 433 -0.25 18.59 -10.40
N PHE A 434 -1.57 18.61 -10.22
CA PHE A 434 -2.19 18.51 -8.90
C PHE A 434 -1.86 17.18 -8.22
N THR A 435 -1.99 16.06 -8.93
CA THR A 435 -1.66 14.72 -8.41
C THR A 435 -0.18 14.61 -8.07
N LYS A 436 0.70 15.10 -8.98
CA LYS A 436 2.16 15.11 -8.80
C LYS A 436 2.56 15.84 -7.51
N GLY A 437 1.87 16.94 -7.16
CA GLY A 437 2.09 17.68 -5.93
C GLY A 437 1.75 16.92 -4.65
N ASN A 438 0.98 15.84 -4.73
CA ASN A 438 0.60 14.97 -3.62
C ASN A 438 1.46 13.69 -3.51
N LEU A 439 2.28 13.42 -4.52
CA LEU A 439 3.22 12.30 -4.51
C LEU A 439 4.59 12.76 -3.96
N PRO A 440 5.34 11.85 -3.34
CA PRO A 440 6.66 12.19 -2.82
C PRO A 440 7.64 12.51 -3.95
N THR A 441 8.70 13.24 -3.61
CA THR A 441 9.88 13.44 -4.47
C THR A 441 10.93 12.35 -4.18
N GLY A 442 11.93 12.20 -5.04
CA GLY A 442 13.01 11.20 -4.85
C GLY A 442 12.52 9.77 -5.07
N LYS A 443 11.80 9.55 -6.16
CA LYS A 443 11.18 8.28 -6.50
C LYS A 443 12.12 7.39 -7.31
N GLY A 444 11.95 6.07 -7.17
CA GLY A 444 12.54 5.07 -8.08
C GLY A 444 11.52 4.46 -9.05
N PHE A 445 10.22 4.64 -8.74
CA PHE A 445 9.12 4.06 -9.50
C PHE A 445 7.87 4.94 -9.38
N GLU A 446 7.11 5.06 -10.46
CA GLU A 446 5.79 5.69 -10.46
C GLU A 446 4.85 4.99 -11.43
N LEU A 447 3.69 4.60 -10.93
CA LEU A 447 2.54 4.18 -11.71
C LEU A 447 1.46 5.26 -11.58
N TYR A 448 0.86 5.63 -12.70
CA TYR A 448 -0.22 6.60 -12.76
C TYR A 448 -1.32 6.09 -13.67
N TYR A 449 -2.55 6.21 -13.23
CA TYR A 449 -3.73 5.87 -13.99
C TYR A 449 -4.76 6.99 -13.89
N ILE A 450 -5.34 7.38 -15.01
CA ILE A 450 -6.41 8.37 -15.10
C ILE A 450 -7.63 7.81 -15.82
N ASN A 451 -8.78 7.93 -15.21
CA ASN A 451 -10.04 7.48 -15.78
C ASN A 451 -10.74 8.62 -16.53
N ASN A 452 -10.28 8.93 -17.75
CA ASN A 452 -10.80 10.03 -18.54
C ASN A 452 -12.23 9.81 -19.06
N ASN A 453 -12.64 8.55 -19.29
CA ASN A 453 -13.87 8.22 -20.04
C ASN A 453 -14.83 7.31 -19.26
N ASN A 454 -14.71 7.22 -17.93
CA ASN A 454 -15.46 6.26 -17.10
C ASN A 454 -15.30 4.79 -17.54
N GLN A 455 -14.32 4.48 -18.35
CA GLN A 455 -14.12 3.13 -18.89
C GLN A 455 -13.63 2.15 -17.81
N PHE A 456 -12.87 2.64 -16.84
CA PHE A 456 -12.49 1.86 -15.67
C PHE A 456 -13.74 1.32 -14.96
N ASN A 457 -14.78 2.13 -14.88
CA ASN A 457 -16.07 1.73 -14.32
C ASN A 457 -16.68 0.53 -15.04
N GLN A 458 -16.49 0.41 -16.35
CA GLN A 458 -17.06 -0.72 -17.11
C GLN A 458 -16.34 -2.04 -16.84
N TYR A 459 -15.00 -1.99 -16.61
CA TYR A 459 -14.20 -3.19 -16.37
C TYR A 459 -14.19 -3.62 -14.91
N PHE A 460 -14.16 -2.68 -13.96
CA PHE A 460 -14.12 -3.00 -12.54
C PHE A 460 -15.50 -3.08 -11.88
N THR A 461 -16.50 -2.37 -12.40
CA THR A 461 -17.80 -2.26 -11.73
C THR A 461 -18.68 -3.49 -11.87
N ARG A 462 -18.58 -4.23 -12.96
CA ARG A 462 -19.46 -5.39 -13.19
C ARG A 462 -18.85 -6.72 -12.77
N SER A 463 -17.55 -6.81 -12.71
CA SER A 463 -16.88 -8.09 -12.64
C SER A 463 -15.87 -8.23 -11.51
N PHE A 464 -15.39 -7.14 -10.90
CA PHE A 464 -14.36 -7.24 -9.88
C PHE A 464 -14.86 -7.84 -8.56
N LEU A 465 -16.08 -7.49 -8.14
CA LEU A 465 -16.72 -8.04 -6.94
C LEU A 465 -17.98 -8.78 -7.32
N LYS A 466 -18.07 -10.06 -7.04
CA LYS A 466 -19.21 -10.93 -7.35
C LYS A 466 -20.57 -10.41 -6.85
N LYS A 467 -20.62 -9.51 -5.89
CA LYS A 467 -21.85 -9.10 -5.19
C LYS A 467 -22.04 -7.60 -5.01
N LYS A 468 -21.08 -6.74 -5.36
CA LYS A 468 -21.21 -5.27 -5.19
C LYS A 468 -20.78 -4.55 -6.46
N PRO A 469 -21.45 -3.43 -6.83
CA PRO A 469 -20.91 -2.56 -7.87
C PRO A 469 -19.52 -2.11 -7.41
N GLY A 470 -18.53 -2.31 -8.24
CA GLY A 470 -17.15 -1.97 -7.93
C GLY A 470 -16.92 -0.46 -7.84
N ILE A 471 -15.67 -0.05 -7.79
CA ILE A 471 -15.24 1.35 -7.65
C ILE A 471 -15.75 2.15 -8.86
N THR A 472 -16.94 2.75 -8.75
CA THR A 472 -17.63 3.42 -9.87
C THR A 472 -17.10 4.82 -10.14
N ASN A 473 -16.43 5.45 -9.17
CA ASN A 473 -16.09 6.86 -9.19
C ASN A 473 -14.59 7.15 -9.14
N LEU A 474 -13.75 6.14 -9.39
CA LEU A 474 -12.30 6.36 -9.45
C LEU A 474 -11.95 7.31 -10.60
N LYS A 475 -11.23 8.39 -10.29
CA LYS A 475 -10.71 9.34 -11.28
C LYS A 475 -9.22 9.17 -11.52
N VAL A 476 -8.46 9.05 -10.44
CA VAL A 476 -7.01 8.91 -10.50
C VAL A 476 -6.58 7.86 -9.50
N PHE A 477 -5.68 7.01 -9.92
CA PHE A 477 -4.89 6.16 -9.05
C PHE A 477 -3.41 6.40 -9.36
N ALA A 478 -2.61 6.66 -8.34
CA ALA A 478 -1.17 6.76 -8.50
C ALA A 478 -0.47 6.01 -7.37
N PHE A 479 0.62 5.38 -7.72
CA PHE A 479 1.48 4.67 -6.78
C PHE A 479 2.93 5.05 -7.06
N SER A 480 3.68 5.33 -6.02
CA SER A 480 5.12 5.60 -6.13
C SER A 480 5.87 5.08 -4.93
N PHE A 481 7.12 4.70 -5.11
CA PHE A 481 8.02 4.43 -4.01
C PHE A 481 9.31 5.25 -4.13
N GLN A 482 9.90 5.51 -2.96
CA GLN A 482 11.12 6.27 -2.80
C GLN A 482 12.30 5.33 -2.59
N LYS A 483 13.49 5.92 -2.41
CA LYS A 483 14.69 5.17 -2.05
C LYS A 483 14.50 4.40 -0.75
N PRO A 484 15.10 3.22 -0.63
CA PRO A 484 15.04 2.41 0.58
C PRO A 484 15.58 3.12 1.82
N VAL A 485 15.01 2.79 2.96
CA VAL A 485 15.49 3.20 4.28
C VAL A 485 15.72 1.93 5.12
N GLY A 486 16.94 1.43 5.11
CA GLY A 486 17.25 0.10 5.64
C GLY A 486 16.52 -0.99 4.85
N ASP A 487 15.82 -1.89 5.55
CA ASP A 487 15.06 -2.99 4.95
C ASP A 487 13.63 -2.60 4.53
N LEU A 488 13.35 -1.31 4.45
CA LEU A 488 12.02 -0.78 4.16
C LEU A 488 12.05 0.16 2.96
N LEU A 489 11.02 0.04 2.13
CA LEU A 489 10.77 0.88 0.97
C LEU A 489 9.63 1.86 1.28
N PRO A 490 9.92 3.16 1.46
CA PRO A 490 8.87 4.16 1.61
C PRO A 490 8.03 4.24 0.34
N ASN A 491 6.70 4.26 0.48
CA ASN A 491 5.82 4.34 -0.67
C ASN A 491 4.53 5.10 -0.38
N THR A 492 3.87 5.52 -1.44
CA THR A 492 2.62 6.27 -1.38
C THR A 492 1.65 5.78 -2.44
N VAL A 493 0.42 5.49 -2.02
CA VAL A 493 -0.73 5.26 -2.90
C VAL A 493 -1.64 6.48 -2.80
N TYR A 494 -1.95 7.09 -3.92
CA TYR A 494 -2.87 8.21 -4.03
C TYR A 494 -4.10 7.78 -4.83
N VAL A 495 -5.27 7.99 -4.27
CA VAL A 495 -6.55 7.66 -4.91
C VAL A 495 -7.44 8.89 -4.89
N ARG A 496 -7.95 9.28 -6.05
CA ARG A 496 -8.92 10.37 -6.18
C ARG A 496 -10.21 9.88 -6.82
N PHE A 497 -11.32 10.26 -6.23
CA PHE A 497 -12.66 9.92 -6.70
C PHE A 497 -13.31 11.12 -7.41
N ALA A 498 -14.29 10.84 -8.26
CA ALA A 498 -15.16 11.88 -8.78
C ALA A 498 -15.98 12.50 -7.64
N GLU A 499 -16.32 13.77 -7.78
CA GLU A 499 -17.28 14.38 -6.88
C GLU A 499 -18.61 13.63 -6.99
N ALA A 500 -19.24 13.32 -5.85
CA ALA A 500 -20.58 12.77 -5.83
C ALA A 500 -21.50 13.77 -6.55
N GLN A 501 -22.12 13.34 -7.62
CA GLN A 501 -23.18 14.13 -8.24
C GLN A 501 -24.30 14.29 -7.18
N LYS A 502 -24.57 15.54 -6.81
CA LYS A 502 -25.66 15.90 -5.89
C LYS A 502 -27.02 15.63 -6.51
#